data_a313bbc8e4945b48e3b1aef07bbaba1a
#
_entry.id   a313bbc8e4945b48e3b1aef07bbaba1a
#
_cell.length_a   1.000
_cell.length_b   1.000
_cell.length_c   1.000
_cell.angle_alpha   90.00
_cell.angle_beta   90.00
_cell.angle_gamma   90.00
#
_symmetry.space_group_name_H-M   'P 1'
#
loop_
_entity.id
_entity.type
_entity.pdbx_description
1 polymer ?
#
loop_
_entity_poly.entity_id
_entity_poly.type
_entity_poly.pdbx_seq_one_letter_code
_entity_poly.pdbx_strand_id
1 'polypeptide(L)'
;MIRVDRTVRSIAAWSFLLMAAAAHAAAAHGGQTYTVADFERVRKFDAHVHANTDDPAFLEIARKDGFEILSINVDYPDFPPLSAQAQVAHNLQAADPRHFHFATTFSMTGFGSDRWTQETIRAIDSEIQRGALGVKVWKNIGMVEKDPQGRFIMLDDPGFDEVMRHIEARHVPLIAHQAEPKNCWLPLEEMTTENDRSYFRDHPEYHMYLHPEQPSYESLMAARDRFVARHPRLKFVGAHMGSLEWSVDALAKFLDTYPNATVDLAARMTQVQYQSKSGYDKVRQFFIDYQDRILYGSDLTQNPADSAQRAQNPPVDAAEFPQEADAFWRSDWTYLATANTQHIDAIEADVTGLALPKPVIDKIYFLNARRVFLPPARVRATSR
;
A
#
# COMPACT_ATOMS: atom_id res chain seq x y z
N MET A 1 35.97 -2.53 -70.04
CA MET A 1 36.10 -1.36 -69.14
C MET A 1 34.82 -1.21 -68.38
N ILE A 2 34.66 -1.84 -67.22
CA ILE A 2 33.45 -1.82 -66.35
C ILE A 2 33.89 -1.21 -65.05
N ARG A 3 33.34 -0.06 -64.71
CA ARG A 3 33.49 0.61 -63.41
C ARG A 3 32.70 -0.15 -62.36
N VAL A 4 33.35 -0.61 -61.30
CA VAL A 4 32.74 -1.17 -60.11
C VAL A 4 32.51 -0.04 -59.14
N ASP A 5 31.25 0.09 -58.75
CA ASP A 5 30.68 1.13 -57.88
C ASP A 5 31.11 0.93 -56.41
N ARG A 6 31.47 2.04 -55.73
CA ARG A 6 32.00 2.09 -54.36
C ARG A 6 30.94 2.46 -53.34
N THR A 7 29.78 1.74 -53.33
CA THR A 7 28.69 2.13 -52.43
C THR A 7 28.24 1.09 -51.41
N VAL A 8 28.99 0.06 -51.11
CA VAL A 8 28.59 -1.01 -50.17
C VAL A 8 29.37 -1.03 -48.85
N ARG A 9 30.18 -0.03 -48.52
CA ARG A 9 30.99 -0.05 -47.27
C ARG A 9 30.50 0.85 -46.13
N SER A 10 29.41 1.58 -46.26
CA SER A 10 28.95 2.57 -45.24
C SER A 10 27.76 2.11 -44.39
N ILE A 11 27.10 1.00 -44.71
CA ILE A 11 25.91 0.57 -43.96
C ILE A 11 26.23 -0.36 -42.79
N ALA A 12 27.39 -1.09 -42.84
CA ALA A 12 27.75 -2.01 -41.77
C ALA A 12 28.36 -1.34 -40.51
N ALA A 13 28.87 -0.11 -40.63
CA ALA A 13 29.47 0.59 -39.49
C ALA A 13 28.47 1.25 -38.54
N TRP A 14 27.26 1.58 -39.02
CA TRP A 14 26.23 2.22 -38.22
C TRP A 14 25.41 1.23 -37.38
N SER A 15 25.28 -0.02 -37.81
CA SER A 15 24.58 -1.07 -37.07
C SER A 15 25.36 -1.54 -35.82
N PHE A 16 26.69 -1.49 -35.85
CA PHE A 16 27.54 -1.86 -34.71
C PHE A 16 27.57 -0.75 -33.62
N LEU A 17 27.46 0.52 -34.00
CA LEU A 17 27.41 1.62 -33.01
C LEU A 17 26.07 1.68 -32.26
N LEU A 18 24.97 1.33 -32.88
CA LEU A 18 23.66 1.27 -32.25
C LEU A 18 23.52 0.09 -31.27
N MET A 19 24.14 -1.07 -31.60
CA MET A 19 24.16 -2.22 -30.66
C MET A 19 25.10 -1.99 -29.47
N ALA A 20 26.23 -1.29 -29.64
CA ALA A 20 27.10 -0.93 -28.54
C ALA A 20 26.49 0.11 -27.60
N ALA A 21 25.71 1.06 -28.12
CA ALA A 21 24.98 2.04 -27.31
C ALA A 21 23.83 1.40 -26.51
N ALA A 22 23.11 0.41 -27.07
CA ALA A 22 22.08 -0.35 -26.36
C ALA A 22 22.66 -1.24 -25.25
N ALA A 23 23.83 -1.87 -25.50
CA ALA A 23 24.53 -2.66 -24.49
C ALA A 23 25.11 -1.80 -23.34
N HIS A 24 25.52 -0.56 -23.60
CA HIS A 24 25.98 0.37 -22.57
C HIS A 24 24.80 0.98 -21.76
N ALA A 25 23.63 1.13 -22.36
CA ALA A 25 22.42 1.56 -21.64
C ALA A 25 21.90 0.46 -20.67
N ALA A 26 22.04 -0.82 -21.04
CA ALA A 26 21.69 -1.94 -20.17
C ALA A 26 22.67 -2.12 -18.98
N ALA A 27 23.95 -1.76 -19.16
CA ALA A 27 24.96 -1.81 -18.09
C ALA A 27 24.87 -0.63 -17.09
N ALA A 28 24.15 0.45 -17.41
CA ALA A 28 24.02 1.64 -16.57
C ALA A 28 22.91 1.53 -15.48
N HIS A 29 22.17 0.42 -15.42
CA HIS A 29 21.14 0.18 -14.39
C HIS A 29 21.63 -0.68 -13.21
N GLY A 30 22.93 -0.97 -13.12
CA GLY A 30 23.58 -1.57 -11.95
C GLY A 30 23.85 -0.52 -10.86
N GLY A 31 22.83 0.19 -10.39
CA GLY A 31 22.95 1.09 -9.24
C GLY A 31 23.39 0.31 -8.00
N GLN A 32 24.19 0.95 -7.12
CA GLN A 32 24.54 0.35 -5.83
C GLN A 32 23.26 -0.06 -5.08
N THR A 33 23.28 -1.26 -4.49
CA THR A 33 22.21 -1.77 -3.62
C THR A 33 22.54 -1.50 -2.16
N TYR A 34 21.53 -1.51 -1.31
CA TYR A 34 21.70 -1.52 0.13
C TYR A 34 22.09 -2.92 0.63
N THR A 35 22.57 -2.97 1.86
CA THR A 35 22.84 -4.19 2.63
C THR A 35 21.89 -4.28 3.81
N VAL A 36 21.85 -5.43 4.48
CA VAL A 36 21.08 -5.57 5.74
C VAL A 36 21.57 -4.59 6.79
N ALA A 37 22.87 -4.28 6.84
CA ALA A 37 23.46 -3.36 7.81
C ALA A 37 23.07 -1.87 7.58
N ASP A 38 22.52 -1.54 6.41
CA ASP A 38 22.06 -0.19 6.12
C ASP A 38 20.66 0.09 6.68
N PHE A 39 19.92 -0.94 7.11
CA PHE A 39 18.53 -0.86 7.54
C PHE A 39 18.27 0.25 8.55
N GLU A 40 19.00 0.31 9.66
CA GLU A 40 18.78 1.30 10.71
C GLU A 40 19.19 2.73 10.33
N ARG A 41 20.04 2.89 9.29
CA ARG A 41 20.59 4.19 8.88
C ARG A 41 19.77 4.88 7.81
N VAL A 42 19.04 4.09 7.00
CA VAL A 42 18.21 4.61 5.92
C VAL A 42 16.89 5.09 6.50
N ARG A 43 16.50 6.32 6.18
CA ARG A 43 15.19 6.84 6.58
C ARG A 43 14.10 6.09 5.83
N LYS A 44 13.06 5.72 6.56
CA LYS A 44 11.92 4.97 6.04
C LYS A 44 10.61 5.60 6.48
N PHE A 45 9.55 5.33 5.74
CA PHE A 45 8.19 5.74 6.03
C PHE A 45 7.29 4.52 5.80
N ASP A 46 6.67 4.04 6.85
CA ASP A 46 5.63 3.04 6.76
C ASP A 46 4.28 3.75 6.57
N ALA A 47 3.73 3.67 5.37
CA ALA A 47 2.56 4.43 4.95
C ALA A 47 1.23 3.74 5.33
N HIS A 48 1.28 2.60 6.03
CA HIS A 48 0.08 1.85 6.39
C HIS A 48 0.32 1.01 7.65
N VAL A 49 -0.04 1.56 8.79
CA VAL A 49 -0.05 0.88 10.09
C VAL A 49 -1.33 1.23 10.87
N HIS A 50 -1.59 0.50 11.96
CA HIS A 50 -2.70 0.75 12.87
C HIS A 50 -2.20 0.82 14.32
N ALA A 51 -2.01 2.01 14.84
CA ALA A 51 -1.71 2.26 16.25
C ALA A 51 -3.02 2.56 16.99
N ASN A 52 -3.61 1.54 17.62
CA ASN A 52 -4.91 1.62 18.28
C ASN A 52 -4.80 1.81 19.81
N THR A 53 -3.61 2.10 20.32
CA THR A 53 -3.33 2.33 21.75
C THR A 53 -2.31 3.44 21.93
N ASP A 54 -2.36 4.13 23.07
CA ASP A 54 -1.37 5.13 23.50
C ASP A 54 -0.04 4.51 23.97
N ASP A 55 0.12 3.19 23.93
CA ASP A 55 1.36 2.51 24.26
C ASP A 55 2.48 3.00 23.34
N PRO A 56 3.59 3.53 23.84
CA PRO A 56 4.66 4.11 23.04
C PRO A 56 5.50 3.08 22.26
N ALA A 57 5.33 1.78 22.52
CA ALA A 57 6.19 0.72 21.99
C ALA A 57 6.32 0.76 20.46
N PHE A 58 5.23 1.00 19.72
CA PHE A 58 5.28 1.13 18.27
C PHE A 58 6.14 2.31 17.82
N LEU A 59 5.93 3.45 18.45
CA LEU A 59 6.66 4.67 18.13
C LEU A 59 8.15 4.57 18.50
N GLU A 60 8.45 3.88 19.59
CA GLU A 60 9.83 3.64 20.03
C GLU A 60 10.60 2.74 19.06
N ILE A 61 10.01 1.61 18.63
CA ILE A 61 10.64 0.72 17.66
C ILE A 61 10.74 1.39 16.28
N ALA A 62 9.73 2.16 15.86
CA ALA A 62 9.78 2.91 14.61
C ALA A 62 10.96 3.91 14.59
N ARG A 63 11.16 4.66 15.68
CA ARG A 63 12.32 5.58 15.83
C ARG A 63 13.65 4.85 15.77
N LYS A 64 13.77 3.73 16.52
CA LYS A 64 14.99 2.91 16.55
C LYS A 64 15.38 2.47 15.15
N ASP A 65 14.40 2.04 14.36
CA ASP A 65 14.61 1.49 13.03
C ASP A 65 14.53 2.55 11.90
N GLY A 66 14.44 3.82 12.25
CA GLY A 66 14.48 4.95 11.30
C GLY A 66 13.21 5.14 10.47
N PHE A 67 12.05 4.72 11.02
CA PHE A 67 10.74 4.92 10.39
C PHE A 67 10.02 6.19 10.88
N GLU A 68 9.38 6.88 9.93
CA GLU A 68 8.16 7.64 10.14
C GLU A 68 6.98 6.69 9.88
N ILE A 69 5.88 6.78 10.62
CA ILE A 69 4.71 5.90 10.43
C ILE A 69 3.44 6.70 10.20
N LEU A 70 2.56 6.18 9.33
CA LEU A 70 1.21 6.71 9.11
C LEU A 70 0.19 5.71 9.67
N SER A 71 -0.38 6.04 10.85
CA SER A 71 -1.47 5.25 11.43
C SER A 71 -2.79 5.60 10.75
N ILE A 72 -3.53 4.58 10.36
CA ILE A 72 -4.78 4.73 9.60
C ILE A 72 -5.95 4.33 10.49
N ASN A 73 -6.86 5.28 10.75
CA ASN A 73 -8.13 5.00 11.42
C ASN A 73 -9.09 4.29 10.45
N VAL A 74 -9.79 3.27 10.94
CA VAL A 74 -10.66 2.42 10.12
C VAL A 74 -11.99 2.17 10.82
N ASP A 75 -13.10 2.30 10.10
CA ASP A 75 -14.43 1.91 10.58
C ASP A 75 -14.58 0.38 10.48
N TYR A 76 -13.88 -0.32 11.38
CA TYR A 76 -13.80 -1.77 11.45
C TYR A 76 -14.36 -2.24 12.80
N PRO A 77 -15.30 -3.21 12.81
CA PRO A 77 -15.99 -3.64 14.05
C PRO A 77 -15.05 -4.13 15.16
N ASP A 78 -13.91 -4.72 14.78
CA ASP A 78 -12.94 -5.27 15.73
C ASP A 78 -11.91 -4.24 16.22
N PHE A 79 -11.90 -3.04 15.64
CA PHE A 79 -11.07 -1.93 16.13
C PHE A 79 -11.81 -1.12 17.19
N PRO A 80 -11.10 -0.36 18.02
CA PRO A 80 -11.73 0.60 18.92
C PRO A 80 -12.66 1.54 18.14
N PRO A 81 -13.70 2.10 18.78
CA PRO A 81 -14.56 3.09 18.14
C PRO A 81 -13.77 4.24 17.52
N LEU A 82 -14.25 4.81 16.39
CA LEU A 82 -13.55 5.86 15.64
C LEU A 82 -13.10 7.04 16.52
N SER A 83 -13.90 7.41 17.52
CA SER A 83 -13.53 8.48 18.47
C SER A 83 -12.32 8.12 19.34
N ALA A 84 -12.18 6.84 19.71
CA ALA A 84 -11.04 6.36 20.48
C ALA A 84 -9.78 6.28 19.58
N GLN A 85 -9.91 5.75 18.36
CA GLN A 85 -8.81 5.76 17.40
C GLN A 85 -8.32 7.19 17.10
N ALA A 86 -9.22 8.15 16.90
CA ALA A 86 -8.88 9.55 16.69
C ALA A 86 -8.15 10.15 17.89
N GLN A 87 -8.59 9.85 19.12
CA GLN A 87 -7.92 10.34 20.34
C GLN A 87 -6.50 9.78 20.47
N VAL A 88 -6.31 8.49 20.22
CA VAL A 88 -4.97 7.85 20.22
C VAL A 88 -4.07 8.51 19.16
N ALA A 89 -4.59 8.70 17.94
CA ALA A 89 -3.84 9.33 16.85
C ALA A 89 -3.39 10.77 17.22
N HIS A 90 -4.27 11.55 17.85
CA HIS A 90 -3.94 12.90 18.31
C HIS A 90 -2.88 12.88 19.44
N ASN A 91 -2.98 11.95 20.38
CA ASN A 91 -2.04 11.82 21.48
C ASN A 91 -0.64 11.44 20.98
N LEU A 92 -0.54 10.42 20.13
CA LEU A 92 0.73 9.96 19.57
C LEU A 92 1.36 11.02 18.64
N GLN A 93 0.56 11.72 17.83
CA GLN A 93 1.07 12.82 17.02
C GLN A 93 1.58 13.98 17.87
N ALA A 94 0.89 14.33 18.96
CA ALA A 94 1.34 15.37 19.87
C ALA A 94 2.65 14.96 20.59
N ALA A 95 2.82 13.67 20.90
CA ALA A 95 4.03 13.13 21.52
C ALA A 95 5.23 13.14 20.57
N ASP A 96 5.02 12.84 19.28
CA ASP A 96 6.08 12.86 18.27
C ASP A 96 5.59 13.22 16.85
N PRO A 97 5.41 14.52 16.57
CA PRO A 97 4.91 14.98 15.27
C PRO A 97 5.89 14.77 14.11
N ARG A 98 7.10 14.28 14.37
CA ARG A 98 8.12 14.01 13.33
C ARG A 98 8.06 12.58 12.82
N HIS A 99 7.72 11.63 13.68
CA HIS A 99 7.74 10.21 13.34
C HIS A 99 6.34 9.61 13.28
N PHE A 100 5.35 10.26 13.89
CA PHE A 100 3.97 9.80 13.86
C PHE A 100 3.08 10.72 13.03
N HIS A 101 2.34 10.12 12.11
CA HIS A 101 1.33 10.76 11.27
C HIS A 101 0.05 9.91 11.32
N PHE A 102 -1.09 10.51 10.94
CA PHE A 102 -2.32 9.72 10.86
C PHE A 102 -3.19 10.09 9.65
N ALA A 103 -4.02 9.13 9.25
CA ALA A 103 -5.12 9.32 8.32
C ALA A 103 -6.45 9.07 9.05
N THR A 104 -7.46 9.88 8.76
CA THR A 104 -8.80 9.75 9.31
C THR A 104 -9.67 8.85 8.45
N THR A 105 -10.88 8.56 8.91
CA THR A 105 -11.94 7.87 8.18
C THR A 105 -13.30 8.48 8.54
N PHE A 106 -14.37 7.91 8.02
CA PHE A 106 -15.75 8.30 8.32
C PHE A 106 -16.65 7.07 8.48
N SER A 107 -17.74 7.22 9.23
CA SER A 107 -18.74 6.17 9.40
C SER A 107 -19.74 6.16 8.24
N MET A 108 -20.22 4.96 7.89
CA MET A 108 -21.31 4.75 6.94
C MET A 108 -22.71 4.95 7.54
N THR A 109 -22.82 5.16 8.85
CA THR A 109 -24.11 5.35 9.54
C THR A 109 -24.88 6.55 8.99
N GLY A 110 -26.02 6.30 8.35
CA GLY A 110 -26.85 7.33 7.72
C GLY A 110 -26.48 7.68 6.28
N PHE A 111 -25.60 6.91 5.65
CA PHE A 111 -25.22 7.07 4.24
C PHE A 111 -26.44 7.29 3.33
N GLY A 112 -26.28 8.14 2.33
CA GLY A 112 -27.31 8.48 1.34
C GLY A 112 -28.25 9.62 1.78
N SER A 113 -28.11 10.18 2.98
CA SER A 113 -28.82 11.38 3.41
C SER A 113 -27.98 12.64 3.29
N ASP A 114 -28.60 13.79 3.01
CA ASP A 114 -27.93 15.10 3.00
C ASP A 114 -27.24 15.40 4.34
N ARG A 115 -27.82 14.93 5.43
CA ARG A 115 -27.24 15.06 6.77
C ARG A 115 -25.92 14.32 6.89
N TRP A 116 -25.87 13.06 6.43
CA TRP A 116 -24.64 12.25 6.43
C TRP A 116 -23.51 12.94 5.65
N THR A 117 -23.81 13.41 4.45
CA THR A 117 -22.82 14.11 3.59
C THR A 117 -22.22 15.31 4.31
N GLN A 118 -23.07 16.17 4.90
CA GLN A 118 -22.59 17.37 5.60
C GLN A 118 -21.82 17.06 6.88
N GLU A 119 -22.25 16.06 7.65
CA GLU A 119 -21.58 15.64 8.89
C GLU A 119 -20.23 14.99 8.57
N THR A 120 -20.15 14.14 7.53
CA THR A 120 -18.92 13.53 7.05
C THR A 120 -17.91 14.56 6.59
N ILE A 121 -18.32 15.54 5.79
CA ILE A 121 -17.44 16.63 5.34
C ILE A 121 -16.89 17.42 6.54
N ARG A 122 -17.75 17.78 7.51
CA ARG A 122 -17.31 18.49 8.73
C ARG A 122 -16.32 17.67 9.56
N ALA A 123 -16.56 16.37 9.71
CA ALA A 123 -15.67 15.47 10.44
C ALA A 123 -14.31 15.37 9.76
N ILE A 124 -14.27 15.17 8.45
CA ILE A 124 -13.03 15.14 7.67
C ILE A 124 -12.25 16.46 7.80
N ASP A 125 -12.94 17.61 7.67
CA ASP A 125 -12.31 18.93 7.83
C ASP A 125 -11.72 19.14 9.22
N SER A 126 -12.43 18.70 10.26
CA SER A 126 -11.96 18.75 11.64
C SER A 126 -10.67 17.95 11.81
N GLU A 127 -10.62 16.74 11.29
CA GLU A 127 -9.45 15.88 11.41
C GLU A 127 -8.25 16.39 10.57
N ILE A 128 -8.51 16.92 9.37
CA ILE A 128 -7.46 17.58 8.56
C ILE A 128 -6.89 18.80 9.31
N GLN A 129 -7.72 19.61 9.97
CA GLN A 129 -7.26 20.74 10.78
C GLN A 129 -6.42 20.29 11.98
N ARG A 130 -6.65 19.08 12.49
CA ARG A 130 -5.86 18.44 13.57
C ARG A 130 -4.61 17.73 13.07
N GLY A 131 -4.41 17.65 11.75
CA GLY A 131 -3.19 17.11 11.16
C GLY A 131 -3.35 15.79 10.42
N ALA A 132 -4.59 15.30 10.18
CA ALA A 132 -4.79 14.14 9.33
C ALA A 132 -4.24 14.37 7.92
N LEU A 133 -3.45 13.43 7.42
CA LEU A 133 -2.75 13.51 6.13
C LEU A 133 -3.48 12.80 4.99
N GLY A 134 -4.57 12.10 5.27
CA GLY A 134 -5.37 11.37 4.31
C GLY A 134 -6.71 10.94 4.88
N VAL A 135 -7.55 10.39 4.02
CA VAL A 135 -8.85 9.81 4.40
C VAL A 135 -8.88 8.35 3.97
N LYS A 136 -9.28 7.44 4.86
CA LYS A 136 -9.42 6.00 4.59
C LYS A 136 -10.85 5.66 4.23
N VAL A 137 -11.01 4.81 3.23
CA VAL A 137 -12.20 3.97 3.02
C VAL A 137 -11.80 2.51 3.13
N TRP A 138 -12.68 1.71 3.73
CA TRP A 138 -12.40 0.32 4.00
C TRP A 138 -13.37 -0.60 3.24
N LYS A 139 -13.07 -1.88 3.18
CA LYS A 139 -13.82 -2.90 2.44
C LYS A 139 -15.24 -3.16 2.96
N ASN A 140 -15.66 -2.57 4.11
CA ASN A 140 -17.08 -2.53 4.47
C ASN A 140 -17.91 -1.92 3.32
N ILE A 141 -17.37 -0.90 2.65
CA ILE A 141 -17.91 -0.38 1.39
C ILE A 141 -17.58 -1.39 0.27
N GLY A 142 -18.61 -2.06 -0.18
CA GLY A 142 -18.52 -3.12 -1.19
C GLY A 142 -18.78 -4.53 -0.66
N MET A 143 -18.46 -4.82 0.62
CA MET A 143 -18.55 -6.17 1.16
C MET A 143 -19.51 -6.32 2.37
N VAL A 144 -19.90 -5.22 3.03
CA VAL A 144 -20.75 -5.26 4.22
C VAL A 144 -21.94 -4.32 4.08
N GLU A 145 -21.69 -3.05 3.74
CA GLU A 145 -22.70 -2.01 3.72
C GLU A 145 -23.74 -2.23 2.62
N LYS A 146 -25.02 -2.11 2.98
CA LYS A 146 -26.15 -2.30 2.06
C LYS A 146 -27.10 -1.13 2.08
N ASP A 147 -27.68 -0.85 0.93
CA ASP A 147 -28.77 0.11 0.79
C ASP A 147 -30.09 -0.43 1.38
N PRO A 148 -31.15 0.40 1.52
CA PRO A 148 -32.45 -0.05 2.02
C PRO A 148 -33.11 -1.16 1.19
N GLN A 149 -32.65 -1.42 -0.03
CA GLN A 149 -33.09 -2.50 -0.90
C GLN A 149 -32.25 -3.77 -0.75
N GLY A 150 -31.27 -3.78 0.15
CA GLY A 150 -30.39 -4.92 0.41
C GLY A 150 -29.26 -5.10 -0.60
N ARG A 151 -29.00 -4.13 -1.48
CA ARG A 151 -27.89 -4.16 -2.45
C ARG A 151 -26.63 -3.62 -1.78
N PHE A 152 -25.47 -4.23 -2.08
CA PHE A 152 -24.20 -3.74 -1.57
C PHE A 152 -23.88 -2.34 -2.11
N ILE A 153 -23.47 -1.45 -1.21
CA ILE A 153 -23.00 -0.10 -1.54
C ILE A 153 -21.57 -0.21 -2.00
N MET A 154 -21.31 0.03 -3.29
CA MET A 154 -19.98 -0.02 -3.90
C MET A 154 -19.25 1.33 -3.78
N LEU A 155 -17.93 1.34 -3.93
CA LEU A 155 -17.16 2.59 -3.83
C LEU A 155 -17.58 3.64 -4.88
N ASP A 156 -18.04 3.19 -6.05
CA ASP A 156 -18.52 4.05 -7.12
C ASP A 156 -19.99 4.48 -6.98
N ASP A 157 -20.61 4.26 -5.81
CA ASP A 157 -21.96 4.76 -5.55
C ASP A 157 -21.97 6.30 -5.61
N PRO A 158 -22.93 6.91 -6.36
CA PRO A 158 -23.04 8.36 -6.47
C PRO A 158 -23.20 9.10 -5.14
N GLY A 159 -23.70 8.42 -4.09
CA GLY A 159 -23.84 8.98 -2.73
C GLY A 159 -22.52 9.45 -2.14
N PHE A 160 -21.37 8.96 -2.65
CA PHE A 160 -20.04 9.41 -2.22
C PHE A 160 -19.54 10.66 -2.96
N ASP A 161 -20.09 11.02 -4.11
CA ASP A 161 -19.51 11.99 -5.03
C ASP A 161 -19.22 13.36 -4.39
N GLU A 162 -20.07 13.86 -3.50
CA GLU A 162 -19.86 15.15 -2.85
C GLU A 162 -18.71 15.09 -1.83
N VAL A 163 -18.65 14.04 -1.02
CA VAL A 163 -17.57 13.81 -0.06
C VAL A 163 -16.24 13.65 -0.80
N MET A 164 -16.22 12.87 -1.88
CA MET A 164 -14.99 12.61 -2.65
C MET A 164 -14.49 13.87 -3.38
N ARG A 165 -15.39 14.69 -3.92
CA ARG A 165 -15.03 16.01 -4.48
C ARG A 165 -14.48 16.96 -3.41
N HIS A 166 -14.99 16.86 -2.18
CA HIS A 166 -14.46 17.64 -1.07
C HIS A 166 -13.05 17.20 -0.70
N ILE A 167 -12.79 15.89 -0.56
CA ILE A 167 -11.44 15.33 -0.30
C ILE A 167 -10.47 15.77 -1.41
N GLU A 168 -10.88 15.68 -2.68
CA GLU A 168 -10.10 16.17 -3.83
C GLU A 168 -9.75 17.66 -3.69
N ALA A 169 -10.72 18.50 -3.31
CA ALA A 169 -10.51 19.94 -3.13
C ALA A 169 -9.57 20.28 -1.95
N ARG A 170 -9.51 19.42 -0.94
CA ARG A 170 -8.56 19.51 0.18
C ARG A 170 -7.15 19.05 -0.18
N HIS A 171 -6.96 18.45 -1.36
CA HIS A 171 -5.69 17.92 -1.85
C HIS A 171 -5.06 16.84 -0.95
N VAL A 172 -5.85 16.20 -0.11
CA VAL A 172 -5.41 15.05 0.68
C VAL A 172 -5.68 13.75 -0.08
N PRO A 173 -4.87 12.69 0.09
CA PRO A 173 -5.11 11.42 -0.55
C PRO A 173 -6.29 10.67 0.06
N LEU A 174 -6.97 9.87 -0.78
CA LEU A 174 -7.89 8.82 -0.38
C LEU A 174 -7.13 7.49 -0.36
N ILE A 175 -7.08 6.84 0.80
CA ILE A 175 -6.50 5.50 0.98
C ILE A 175 -7.66 4.50 0.89
N ALA A 176 -7.64 3.62 -0.10
CA ALA A 176 -8.79 2.76 -0.40
C ALA A 176 -8.42 1.28 -0.32
N HIS A 177 -8.98 0.57 0.66
CA HIS A 177 -8.96 -0.88 0.79
C HIS A 177 -10.28 -1.44 0.24
N GLN A 178 -10.26 -2.08 -0.94
CA GLN A 178 -11.48 -2.37 -1.68
C GLN A 178 -11.94 -3.83 -1.61
N ALA A 179 -11.04 -4.76 -1.40
CA ALA A 179 -11.36 -6.18 -1.36
C ALA A 179 -10.34 -6.95 -0.53
N GLU A 180 -10.73 -8.12 -0.04
CA GLU A 180 -9.80 -9.13 0.45
C GLU A 180 -8.81 -9.53 -0.65
N PRO A 181 -7.68 -10.22 -0.32
CA PRO A 181 -6.82 -10.78 -1.34
C PRO A 181 -7.61 -11.73 -2.28
N LYS A 182 -7.20 -11.80 -3.54
CA LYS A 182 -7.91 -12.64 -4.53
C LYS A 182 -8.04 -14.09 -4.09
N ASN A 183 -7.10 -14.61 -3.29
CA ASN A 183 -7.18 -15.94 -2.68
C ASN A 183 -8.51 -16.17 -1.96
N CYS A 184 -9.13 -15.14 -1.37
CA CYS A 184 -10.41 -15.23 -0.68
C CYS A 184 -11.56 -15.78 -1.54
N TRP A 185 -11.49 -15.65 -2.86
CA TRP A 185 -12.47 -16.19 -3.82
C TRP A 185 -12.05 -17.51 -4.47
N LEU A 186 -10.95 -18.12 -4.00
CA LEU A 186 -10.47 -19.42 -4.48
C LEU A 186 -10.78 -20.54 -3.47
N PRO A 187 -10.94 -21.79 -3.91
CA PRO A 187 -10.90 -22.90 -2.97
C PRO A 187 -9.55 -22.96 -2.25
N LEU A 188 -9.52 -23.49 -1.03
CA LEU A 188 -8.32 -23.48 -0.18
C LEU A 188 -7.08 -24.08 -0.87
N GLU A 189 -7.28 -25.15 -1.64
CA GLU A 189 -6.21 -25.86 -2.37
C GLU A 189 -5.59 -25.06 -3.52
N GLU A 190 -6.29 -24.05 -4.02
CA GLU A 190 -5.82 -23.17 -5.10
C GLU A 190 -5.16 -21.88 -4.57
N MET A 191 -5.25 -21.62 -3.26
CA MET A 191 -4.65 -20.42 -2.66
C MET A 191 -3.12 -20.50 -2.73
N THR A 192 -2.51 -19.38 -3.07
CA THR A 192 -1.07 -19.29 -3.37
C THR A 192 -0.17 -19.14 -2.15
N THR A 193 -0.76 -18.73 -1.00
CA THR A 193 -0.01 -18.47 0.23
C THR A 193 -0.65 -19.17 1.42
N GLU A 194 0.15 -19.72 2.33
CA GLU A 194 -0.34 -20.48 3.48
C GLU A 194 -0.99 -19.57 4.53
N ASN A 195 -0.53 -18.34 4.68
CA ASN A 195 -1.18 -17.39 5.58
C ASN A 195 -2.64 -17.13 5.18
N ASP A 196 -2.93 -16.92 3.88
CA ASP A 196 -4.30 -16.77 3.40
C ASP A 196 -5.09 -18.07 3.58
N ARG A 197 -4.50 -19.21 3.20
CA ARG A 197 -5.13 -20.53 3.31
C ARG A 197 -5.50 -20.87 4.75
N SER A 198 -4.58 -20.66 5.68
CA SER A 198 -4.83 -20.91 7.10
C SER A 198 -5.90 -19.98 7.64
N TYR A 199 -5.81 -18.67 7.33
CA TYR A 199 -6.79 -17.69 7.77
C TYR A 199 -8.20 -18.04 7.30
N PHE A 200 -8.41 -18.29 6.02
CA PHE A 200 -9.74 -18.60 5.47
C PHE A 200 -10.25 -19.98 5.86
N ARG A 201 -9.39 -20.94 6.15
CA ARG A 201 -9.77 -22.21 6.75
C ARG A 201 -10.32 -22.05 8.15
N ASP A 202 -9.66 -21.20 8.95
CA ASP A 202 -10.00 -20.98 10.36
C ASP A 202 -11.14 -19.97 10.53
N HIS A 203 -11.42 -19.14 9.49
CA HIS A 203 -12.47 -18.14 9.43
C HIS A 203 -13.34 -18.29 8.17
N PRO A 204 -14.12 -19.38 8.06
CA PRO A 204 -14.92 -19.66 6.87
C PRO A 204 -15.99 -18.57 6.59
N GLU A 205 -16.42 -17.81 7.60
CA GLU A 205 -17.32 -16.66 7.47
C GLU A 205 -16.74 -15.51 6.63
N TYR A 206 -15.41 -15.43 6.50
CA TYR A 206 -14.71 -14.43 5.67
C TYR A 206 -14.23 -15.03 4.35
N HIS A 207 -14.41 -16.33 4.11
CA HIS A 207 -13.99 -17.01 2.89
C HIS A 207 -15.03 -16.84 1.77
N MET A 208 -14.89 -15.82 0.95
CA MET A 208 -15.88 -15.43 -0.07
C MET A 208 -16.18 -16.54 -1.11
N TYR A 209 -15.26 -17.48 -1.32
CA TYR A 209 -15.54 -18.67 -2.12
C TYR A 209 -16.77 -19.46 -1.62
N LEU A 210 -17.03 -19.47 -0.32
CA LEU A 210 -18.16 -20.14 0.31
C LEU A 210 -19.44 -19.28 0.31
N HIS A 211 -19.37 -18.01 -0.09
CA HIS A 211 -20.44 -17.03 0.01
C HIS A 211 -20.81 -16.43 -1.36
N PRO A 212 -21.46 -17.22 -2.25
CA PRO A 212 -21.80 -16.76 -3.60
C PRO A 212 -22.80 -15.59 -3.65
N GLU A 213 -23.46 -15.28 -2.55
CA GLU A 213 -24.32 -14.11 -2.37
C GLU A 213 -23.55 -12.80 -2.19
N GLN A 214 -22.25 -12.90 -1.89
CA GLN A 214 -21.36 -11.75 -1.77
C GLN A 214 -20.90 -11.26 -3.16
N PRO A 215 -20.50 -10.00 -3.28
CA PRO A 215 -19.94 -9.48 -4.53
C PRO A 215 -18.72 -10.27 -4.99
N SER A 216 -18.64 -10.53 -6.29
CA SER A 216 -17.44 -11.14 -6.85
C SER A 216 -16.24 -10.20 -6.77
N TYR A 217 -15.03 -10.77 -6.73
CA TYR A 217 -13.78 -10.00 -6.79
C TYR A 217 -13.78 -9.03 -7.97
N GLU A 218 -14.18 -9.50 -9.15
CA GLU A 218 -14.22 -8.72 -10.38
C GLU A 218 -15.19 -7.53 -10.29
N SER A 219 -16.32 -7.69 -9.58
CA SER A 219 -17.30 -6.59 -9.40
C SER A 219 -16.75 -5.50 -8.50
N LEU A 220 -16.01 -5.87 -7.44
CA LEU A 220 -15.33 -4.93 -6.55
C LEU A 220 -14.22 -4.16 -7.28
N MET A 221 -13.40 -4.86 -8.07
CA MET A 221 -12.35 -4.23 -8.88
C MET A 221 -12.93 -3.30 -9.94
N ALA A 222 -14.02 -3.70 -10.59
CA ALA A 222 -14.70 -2.85 -11.57
C ALA A 222 -15.29 -1.58 -10.93
N ALA A 223 -15.85 -1.68 -9.72
CA ALA A 223 -16.34 -0.52 -8.97
C ALA A 223 -15.19 0.44 -8.61
N ARG A 224 -14.05 -0.09 -8.09
CA ARG A 224 -12.84 0.69 -7.86
C ARG A 224 -12.39 1.42 -9.13
N ASP A 225 -12.30 0.71 -10.25
CA ASP A 225 -11.80 1.26 -11.50
C ASP A 225 -12.70 2.39 -12.03
N ARG A 226 -14.04 2.21 -11.98
CA ARG A 226 -14.99 3.28 -12.32
C ARG A 226 -14.88 4.47 -11.39
N PHE A 227 -14.66 4.25 -10.10
CA PHE A 227 -14.44 5.31 -9.13
C PHE A 227 -13.19 6.13 -9.45
N VAL A 228 -12.04 5.47 -9.64
CA VAL A 228 -10.77 6.15 -9.94
C VAL A 228 -10.85 6.93 -11.25
N ALA A 229 -11.50 6.35 -12.29
CA ALA A 229 -11.73 7.02 -13.57
C ALA A 229 -12.60 8.29 -13.44
N ARG A 230 -13.59 8.27 -12.53
CA ARG A 230 -14.50 9.40 -12.29
C ARG A 230 -13.84 10.54 -11.50
N HIS A 231 -12.79 10.24 -10.71
CA HIS A 231 -12.08 11.19 -9.86
C HIS A 231 -10.60 11.38 -10.27
N PRO A 232 -10.30 11.84 -11.50
CA PRO A 232 -8.93 11.85 -12.04
C PRO A 232 -7.97 12.83 -11.33
N ARG A 233 -8.48 13.75 -10.52
CA ARG A 233 -7.65 14.67 -9.74
C ARG A 233 -7.49 14.25 -8.28
N LEU A 234 -8.27 13.27 -7.82
CA LEU A 234 -8.13 12.70 -6.48
C LEU A 234 -6.81 11.91 -6.41
N LYS A 235 -5.99 12.21 -5.41
CA LYS A 235 -4.83 11.37 -5.12
C LYS A 235 -5.34 10.05 -4.55
N PHE A 236 -5.32 9.00 -5.35
CA PHE A 236 -5.78 7.67 -4.95
C PHE A 236 -4.61 6.82 -4.49
N VAL A 237 -4.70 6.26 -3.28
CA VAL A 237 -3.77 5.25 -2.76
C VAL A 237 -4.52 3.93 -2.63
N GLY A 238 -4.23 3.00 -3.52
CA GLY A 238 -4.77 1.64 -3.44
C GLY A 238 -4.05 0.87 -2.35
N ALA A 239 -4.68 0.71 -1.19
CA ALA A 239 -4.15 -0.10 -0.11
C ALA A 239 -4.00 -1.56 -0.55
N HIS A 240 -3.01 -2.26 0.03
CA HIS A 240 -2.77 -3.68 -0.23
C HIS A 240 -2.57 -3.97 -1.74
N MET A 241 -1.69 -3.19 -2.40
CA MET A 241 -1.45 -3.24 -3.86
C MET A 241 -2.74 -2.97 -4.67
N GLY A 242 -3.68 -2.21 -4.10
CA GLY A 242 -4.98 -1.95 -4.70
C GLY A 242 -5.83 -3.21 -4.88
N SER A 243 -5.60 -4.23 -4.06
CA SER A 243 -6.19 -5.58 -4.17
C SER A 243 -5.86 -6.31 -5.49
N LEU A 244 -4.69 -5.99 -6.10
CA LEU A 244 -4.15 -6.67 -7.29
C LEU A 244 -2.85 -7.43 -6.98
N GLU A 245 -2.65 -7.79 -5.73
CA GLU A 245 -1.46 -8.45 -5.18
C GLU A 245 -1.08 -9.75 -5.90
N TRP A 246 -2.05 -10.41 -6.51
CA TRP A 246 -1.90 -11.68 -7.19
C TRP A 246 -1.14 -11.60 -8.52
N SER A 247 -0.99 -10.39 -9.11
CA SER A 247 -0.32 -10.22 -10.41
C SER A 247 0.29 -8.83 -10.57
N VAL A 248 1.63 -8.76 -10.65
CA VAL A 248 2.33 -7.51 -11.00
C VAL A 248 1.94 -6.99 -12.38
N ASP A 249 1.56 -7.86 -13.34
CA ASP A 249 1.09 -7.43 -14.66
C ASP A 249 -0.28 -6.73 -14.57
N ALA A 250 -1.21 -7.27 -13.74
CA ALA A 250 -2.51 -6.64 -13.51
C ALA A 250 -2.36 -5.28 -12.80
N LEU A 251 -1.45 -5.22 -11.82
CA LEU A 251 -1.14 -3.99 -11.12
C LEU A 251 -0.47 -2.95 -12.03
N ALA A 252 0.46 -3.36 -12.89
CA ALA A 252 1.07 -2.50 -13.91
C ALA A 252 0.00 -1.87 -14.81
N LYS A 253 -0.90 -2.69 -15.34
CA LYS A 253 -2.02 -2.22 -16.17
C LYS A 253 -2.90 -1.21 -15.44
N PHE A 254 -3.19 -1.43 -14.16
CA PHE A 254 -3.96 -0.48 -13.34
C PHE A 254 -3.22 0.86 -13.20
N LEU A 255 -1.93 0.83 -12.87
CA LEU A 255 -1.11 2.02 -12.71
C LEU A 255 -0.93 2.80 -14.02
N ASP A 256 -0.81 2.12 -15.17
CA ASP A 256 -0.76 2.74 -16.49
C ASP A 256 -2.09 3.42 -16.85
N THR A 257 -3.21 2.78 -16.48
CA THR A 257 -4.54 3.30 -16.80
C THR A 257 -4.90 4.52 -15.96
N TYR A 258 -4.45 4.56 -14.68
CA TYR A 258 -4.83 5.60 -13.72
C TYR A 258 -3.63 6.38 -13.20
N PRO A 259 -3.19 7.46 -13.88
CA PRO A 259 -2.00 8.22 -13.50
C PRO A 259 -2.07 8.90 -12.12
N ASN A 260 -3.26 9.09 -11.57
CA ASN A 260 -3.50 9.64 -10.24
C ASN A 260 -3.44 8.60 -9.10
N ALA A 261 -3.28 7.31 -9.43
CA ALA A 261 -3.20 6.24 -8.44
C ALA A 261 -1.75 5.94 -8.03
N THR A 262 -1.54 5.65 -6.78
CA THR A 262 -0.39 4.97 -6.18
C THR A 262 -0.89 3.75 -5.41
N VAL A 263 0.00 2.86 -4.99
CA VAL A 263 -0.37 1.69 -4.17
C VAL A 263 0.60 1.55 -3.02
N ASP A 264 0.15 0.97 -1.89
CA ASP A 264 1.04 0.50 -0.85
C ASP A 264 1.22 -1.02 -0.91
N LEU A 265 2.24 -1.52 -0.20
CA LEU A 265 2.59 -2.94 -0.16
C LEU A 265 2.01 -3.67 1.06
N ALA A 266 1.21 -2.98 1.88
CA ALA A 266 0.75 -3.45 3.16
C ALA A 266 0.15 -4.86 3.10
N ALA A 267 0.63 -5.73 3.98
CA ALA A 267 0.21 -7.14 4.11
C ALA A 267 0.25 -7.98 2.81
N ARG A 268 0.98 -7.55 1.77
CA ARG A 268 0.99 -8.26 0.46
C ARG A 268 2.38 -8.64 -0.03
N MET A 269 3.41 -8.49 0.82
CA MET A 269 4.77 -8.87 0.44
C MET A 269 4.86 -10.37 0.11
N THR A 270 4.14 -11.22 0.82
CA THR A 270 4.14 -12.67 0.60
C THR A 270 3.67 -13.04 -0.81
N GLN A 271 2.62 -12.36 -1.33
CA GLN A 271 2.13 -12.60 -2.70
C GLN A 271 3.14 -12.14 -3.76
N VAL A 272 3.89 -11.07 -3.48
CA VAL A 272 5.00 -10.62 -4.35
C VAL A 272 6.14 -11.63 -4.35
N GLN A 273 6.52 -12.11 -3.17
CA GLN A 273 7.53 -13.16 -3.00
C GLN A 273 7.13 -14.45 -3.71
N TYR A 274 5.85 -14.85 -3.62
CA TYR A 274 5.33 -16.00 -4.36
C TYR A 274 5.52 -15.85 -5.88
N GLN A 275 5.19 -14.69 -6.44
CA GLN A 275 5.37 -14.42 -7.87
C GLN A 275 6.85 -14.44 -8.28
N SER A 276 7.76 -14.01 -7.41
CA SER A 276 9.20 -14.01 -7.71
C SER A 276 9.82 -15.40 -7.78
N LYS A 277 9.17 -16.46 -7.22
CA LYS A 277 9.65 -17.85 -7.36
C LYS A 277 9.81 -18.29 -8.82
N SER A 278 8.90 -17.84 -9.69
CA SER A 278 8.90 -18.21 -11.11
C SER A 278 9.14 -17.03 -12.06
N GLY A 279 9.08 -15.81 -11.55
CA GLY A 279 9.13 -14.57 -12.33
C GLY A 279 10.01 -13.49 -11.72
N TYR A 280 11.17 -13.86 -11.16
CA TYR A 280 12.07 -12.94 -10.46
C TYR A 280 12.35 -11.65 -11.24
N ASP A 281 12.80 -11.76 -12.49
CA ASP A 281 13.16 -10.60 -13.32
C ASP A 281 11.93 -9.72 -13.61
N LYS A 282 10.75 -10.32 -13.80
CA LYS A 282 9.49 -9.60 -14.02
C LYS A 282 9.11 -8.80 -12.78
N VAL A 283 9.12 -9.43 -11.60
CA VAL A 283 8.79 -8.76 -10.34
C VAL A 283 9.79 -7.63 -10.06
N ARG A 284 11.08 -7.91 -10.20
CA ARG A 284 12.13 -6.89 -10.02
C ARG A 284 11.96 -5.71 -10.98
N GLN A 285 11.68 -5.98 -12.25
CA GLN A 285 11.49 -4.93 -13.26
C GLN A 285 10.23 -4.10 -12.98
N PHE A 286 9.13 -4.73 -12.54
CA PHE A 286 7.94 -4.03 -12.10
C PHE A 286 8.24 -2.97 -11.03
N PHE A 287 8.99 -3.32 -9.99
CA PHE A 287 9.37 -2.36 -8.94
C PHE A 287 10.25 -1.22 -9.48
N ILE A 288 11.10 -1.47 -10.48
CA ILE A 288 11.93 -0.46 -11.11
C ILE A 288 11.07 0.48 -11.97
N ASP A 289 10.18 -0.06 -12.80
CA ASP A 289 9.35 0.72 -13.73
C ASP A 289 8.33 1.59 -13.00
N TYR A 290 7.74 1.05 -11.90
CA TYR A 290 6.71 1.74 -11.13
C TYR A 290 7.23 2.34 -9.81
N GLN A 291 8.55 2.52 -9.68
CA GLN A 291 9.21 3.00 -8.47
C GLN A 291 8.64 4.32 -7.89
N ASP A 292 8.04 5.16 -8.71
CA ASP A 292 7.44 6.44 -8.31
C ASP A 292 5.96 6.30 -7.86
N ARG A 293 5.40 5.09 -7.93
CA ARG A 293 3.98 4.80 -7.73
C ARG A 293 3.73 3.81 -6.58
N ILE A 294 4.78 3.31 -5.96
CA ILE A 294 4.73 2.31 -4.89
C ILE A 294 5.15 2.95 -3.57
N LEU A 295 4.38 2.70 -2.52
CA LEU A 295 4.64 3.11 -1.15
C LEU A 295 4.95 1.87 -0.32
N TYR A 296 5.93 1.94 0.57
CA TYR A 296 6.08 0.93 1.59
C TYR A 296 4.96 1.06 2.62
N GLY A 297 4.38 -0.06 3.02
CA GLY A 297 3.39 -0.21 4.07
C GLY A 297 3.44 -1.63 4.61
N SER A 298 3.30 -1.82 5.92
CA SER A 298 3.36 -3.13 6.58
C SER A 298 2.00 -3.71 6.93
N ASP A 299 1.03 -2.89 7.29
CA ASP A 299 -0.23 -3.24 7.95
C ASP A 299 -0.06 -3.69 9.42
N LEU A 300 1.09 -3.40 10.03
CA LEU A 300 1.33 -3.72 11.43
C LEU A 300 0.29 -3.04 12.32
N THR A 301 -0.29 -3.82 13.21
CA THR A 301 -1.38 -3.37 14.10
C THR A 301 -0.98 -3.54 15.55
N GLN A 302 -0.94 -2.45 16.31
CA GLN A 302 -0.80 -2.47 17.77
C GLN A 302 -2.16 -2.16 18.41
N ASN A 303 -2.75 -3.17 19.06
CA ASN A 303 -4.03 -3.06 19.76
C ASN A 303 -3.87 -2.93 21.26
N PRO A 304 -4.89 -2.37 21.98
CA PRO A 304 -4.93 -2.43 23.43
C PRO A 304 -4.80 -3.87 23.94
N ALA A 305 -4.09 -4.05 25.05
CA ALA A 305 -3.79 -5.36 25.62
C ALA A 305 -5.04 -6.20 26.00
N ASP A 306 -6.18 -5.56 26.18
CA ASP A 306 -7.47 -6.15 26.57
C ASP A 306 -8.49 -6.24 25.44
N SER A 307 -8.09 -5.94 24.18
CA SER A 307 -9.01 -5.91 23.04
C SER A 307 -9.51 -7.30 22.64
N ALA A 308 -10.79 -7.38 22.23
CA ALA A 308 -11.42 -8.59 21.71
C ALA A 308 -10.75 -9.16 20.45
N GLN A 309 -9.98 -8.35 19.74
CA GLN A 309 -9.21 -8.70 18.56
C GLN A 309 -8.10 -9.73 18.81
N ARG A 310 -7.76 -9.97 20.09
CA ARG A 310 -6.92 -11.11 20.50
C ARG A 310 -7.45 -12.47 20.04
N ALA A 311 -8.72 -12.56 19.64
CA ALA A 311 -9.32 -13.80 19.18
C ALA A 311 -9.13 -14.07 17.68
N GLN A 312 -8.78 -13.09 16.85
CA GLN A 312 -8.70 -13.23 15.38
C GLN A 312 -7.28 -13.29 14.82
N ASN A 313 -6.32 -12.64 15.49
CA ASN A 313 -4.89 -12.87 15.28
C ASN A 313 -4.33 -13.36 16.62
N PRO A 314 -3.41 -14.35 16.66
CA PRO A 314 -2.80 -14.70 17.94
C PRO A 314 -2.33 -13.38 18.57
N PRO A 315 -2.70 -13.11 19.83
CA PRO A 315 -2.33 -11.86 20.46
C PRO A 315 -0.81 -11.86 20.52
N VAL A 316 -0.21 -10.93 19.80
CA VAL A 316 1.16 -10.56 20.11
C VAL A 316 1.10 -9.99 21.51
N ASP A 317 1.82 -10.57 22.46
CA ASP A 317 1.99 -9.96 23.76
C ASP A 317 2.49 -8.53 23.50
N ALA A 318 1.91 -7.53 24.16
CA ALA A 318 2.35 -6.13 24.01
C ALA A 318 3.87 -5.98 24.23
N ALA A 319 4.47 -6.88 25.02
CA ALA A 319 5.92 -6.97 25.23
C ALA A 319 6.67 -7.58 24.01
N GLU A 320 6.00 -8.35 23.15
CA GLU A 320 6.58 -9.00 21.97
C GLU A 320 6.41 -8.17 20.70
N PHE A 321 5.43 -7.26 20.66
CA PHE A 321 5.13 -6.43 19.48
C PHE A 321 6.35 -5.71 18.88
N PRO A 322 7.27 -5.07 19.68
CA PRO A 322 8.44 -4.42 19.11
C PRO A 322 9.39 -5.38 18.37
N GLN A 323 9.54 -6.60 18.87
CA GLN A 323 10.39 -7.63 18.25
C GLN A 323 9.77 -8.13 16.95
N GLU A 324 8.46 -8.33 16.92
CA GLU A 324 7.75 -8.74 15.71
C GLU A 324 7.78 -7.64 14.65
N ALA A 325 7.56 -6.39 15.02
CA ALA A 325 7.64 -5.26 14.11
C ALA A 325 9.05 -5.11 13.50
N ASP A 326 10.12 -5.18 14.33
CA ASP A 326 11.51 -5.16 13.86
C ASP A 326 11.78 -6.33 12.90
N ALA A 327 11.38 -7.54 13.25
CA ALA A 327 11.58 -8.72 12.40
C ALA A 327 10.83 -8.61 11.06
N PHE A 328 9.59 -8.14 11.08
CA PHE A 328 8.76 -7.93 9.89
C PHE A 328 9.41 -6.91 8.93
N TRP A 329 9.76 -5.74 9.45
CA TRP A 329 10.40 -4.69 8.65
C TRP A 329 11.76 -5.11 8.08
N ARG A 330 12.56 -5.89 8.84
CA ARG A 330 13.86 -6.41 8.37
C ARG A 330 13.70 -7.49 7.31
N SER A 331 12.68 -8.31 7.41
CA SER A 331 12.36 -9.32 6.38
C SER A 331 12.03 -8.64 5.05
N ASP A 332 11.15 -7.64 5.07
CA ASP A 332 10.77 -6.88 3.88
C ASP A 332 11.95 -6.09 3.28
N TRP A 333 12.77 -5.47 4.16
CA TRP A 333 14.00 -4.82 3.74
C TRP A 333 14.96 -5.80 3.06
N THR A 334 15.16 -6.97 3.65
CA THR A 334 16.04 -8.00 3.10
C THR A 334 15.58 -8.41 1.70
N TYR A 335 14.26 -8.58 1.51
CA TYR A 335 13.72 -8.94 0.21
C TYR A 335 13.82 -7.82 -0.84
N LEU A 336 13.45 -6.59 -0.49
CA LEU A 336 13.44 -5.50 -1.47
C LEU A 336 14.84 -4.93 -1.76
N ALA A 337 15.66 -4.73 -0.72
CA ALA A 337 16.87 -3.92 -0.80
C ALA A 337 18.16 -4.73 -1.04
N THR A 338 18.13 -6.05 -0.81
CA THR A 338 19.32 -6.90 -0.86
C THR A 338 19.16 -8.08 -1.82
N ALA A 339 20.26 -8.76 -2.14
CA ALA A 339 20.25 -10.02 -2.89
C ALA A 339 20.27 -11.26 -1.97
N ASN A 340 20.06 -11.08 -0.67
CA ASN A 340 20.10 -12.19 0.28
C ASN A 340 18.90 -13.13 0.06
N THR A 341 19.15 -14.43 0.20
CA THR A 341 18.09 -15.42 0.21
C THR A 341 17.53 -15.56 1.64
N GLN A 342 16.20 -15.67 1.76
CA GLN A 342 15.53 -15.94 3.03
C GLN A 342 14.42 -16.96 2.80
N HIS A 343 14.17 -17.79 3.81
CA HIS A 343 13.03 -18.69 3.82
C HIS A 343 11.76 -17.93 4.16
N ILE A 344 10.68 -18.16 3.41
CA ILE A 344 9.37 -17.57 3.64
C ILE A 344 8.38 -18.70 3.92
N ASP A 345 8.04 -18.87 5.19
CA ASP A 345 7.16 -19.96 5.65
C ASP A 345 5.80 -19.93 4.94
N ALA A 346 5.23 -18.76 4.74
CA ALA A 346 3.92 -18.57 4.11
C ALA A 346 3.82 -19.04 2.64
N ILE A 347 4.94 -19.33 1.99
CA ILE A 347 5.01 -19.89 0.63
C ILE A 347 5.91 -21.12 0.55
N GLU A 348 6.35 -21.64 1.71
CA GLU A 348 7.21 -22.84 1.86
C GLU A 348 8.40 -22.85 0.89
N ALA A 349 9.09 -21.70 0.77
CA ALA A 349 10.17 -21.55 -0.20
C ALA A 349 11.23 -20.55 0.22
N ASP A 350 12.45 -20.81 -0.27
CA ASP A 350 13.51 -19.83 -0.25
C ASP A 350 13.32 -18.81 -1.38
N VAL A 351 13.44 -17.53 -1.04
CA VAL A 351 13.28 -16.43 -1.99
C VAL A 351 14.52 -15.55 -1.98
N THR A 352 15.07 -15.31 -3.16
CA THR A 352 16.16 -14.36 -3.34
C THR A 352 15.61 -12.93 -3.35
N GLY A 353 16.24 -12.05 -2.61
CA GLY A 353 15.86 -10.63 -2.56
C GLY A 353 16.04 -9.93 -3.91
N LEU A 354 15.22 -8.94 -4.18
CA LEU A 354 15.13 -8.24 -5.46
C LEU A 354 16.36 -7.34 -5.75
N ALA A 355 17.19 -7.06 -4.75
CA ALA A 355 18.36 -6.19 -4.90
C ALA A 355 18.03 -4.90 -5.69
N LEU A 356 16.97 -4.21 -5.30
CA LEU A 356 16.57 -2.99 -5.97
C LEU A 356 17.63 -1.90 -5.79
N PRO A 357 17.90 -1.08 -6.82
CA PRO A 357 18.85 0.03 -6.72
C PRO A 357 18.52 0.99 -5.58
N LYS A 358 19.53 1.56 -4.91
CA LYS A 358 19.31 2.53 -3.80
C LYS A 358 18.29 3.62 -4.11
N PRO A 359 18.31 4.29 -5.28
CA PRO A 359 17.31 5.31 -5.59
C PRO A 359 15.87 4.77 -5.66
N VAL A 360 15.69 3.51 -6.05
CA VAL A 360 14.38 2.84 -6.08
C VAL A 360 13.90 2.58 -4.65
N ILE A 361 14.76 2.05 -3.79
CA ILE A 361 14.48 1.83 -2.37
C ILE A 361 14.15 3.15 -1.66
N ASP A 362 14.93 4.21 -1.88
CA ASP A 362 14.69 5.53 -1.29
C ASP A 362 13.31 6.08 -1.66
N LYS A 363 12.85 5.84 -2.90
CA LYS A 363 11.52 6.23 -3.35
C LYS A 363 10.43 5.42 -2.66
N ILE A 364 10.51 4.11 -2.70
CA ILE A 364 9.49 3.20 -2.17
C ILE A 364 9.36 3.36 -0.65
N TYR A 365 10.48 3.36 0.05
CA TYR A 365 10.48 3.42 1.51
C TYR A 365 10.28 4.83 2.08
N PHE A 366 10.49 5.91 1.31
CA PHE A 366 10.46 7.23 1.91
C PHE A 366 9.91 8.34 1.01
N LEU A 367 10.53 8.57 -0.15
CA LEU A 367 10.27 9.79 -0.91
C LEU A 367 8.84 9.85 -1.46
N ASN A 368 8.28 8.71 -1.87
CA ASN A 368 6.92 8.66 -2.38
C ASN A 368 5.88 8.96 -1.31
N ALA A 369 6.01 8.37 -0.11
CA ALA A 369 5.09 8.63 1.00
C ALA A 369 5.11 10.13 1.38
N ARG A 370 6.30 10.72 1.45
CA ARG A 370 6.42 12.17 1.69
C ARG A 370 5.77 13.02 0.60
N ARG A 371 5.91 12.64 -0.66
CA ARG A 371 5.28 13.34 -1.79
C ARG A 371 3.76 13.22 -1.79
N VAL A 372 3.25 12.05 -1.42
CA VAL A 372 1.80 11.77 -1.41
C VAL A 372 1.11 12.44 -0.24
N PHE A 373 1.65 12.26 0.97
CA PHE A 373 0.96 12.63 2.22
C PHE A 373 1.39 13.97 2.80
N LEU A 374 2.68 14.34 2.68
CA LEU A 374 3.15 15.56 3.32
C LEU A 374 3.02 16.77 2.38
N PRO A 375 2.68 17.96 2.92
CA PRO A 375 2.68 19.17 2.13
C PRO A 375 4.10 19.45 1.60
N PRO A 376 4.24 20.05 0.40
CA PRO A 376 5.54 20.44 -0.10
C PRO A 376 6.23 21.34 0.93
N ALA A 377 7.50 21.09 1.20
CA ALA A 377 8.28 21.89 2.12
C ALA A 377 8.15 23.38 1.73
N ARG A 378 7.64 24.21 2.63
CA ARG A 378 7.60 25.67 2.40
C ARG A 378 9.03 26.12 2.17
N VAL A 379 9.36 26.51 0.93
CA VAL A 379 10.60 27.22 0.65
C VAL A 379 10.54 28.50 1.50
N ARG A 380 11.32 28.58 2.56
CA ARG A 380 11.50 29.85 3.29
C ARG A 380 12.05 30.81 2.27
N ALA A 381 11.24 31.78 1.88
CA ALA A 381 11.74 32.93 1.16
C ALA A 381 12.82 33.56 2.06
N THR A 382 14.08 33.40 1.68
CA THR A 382 15.16 34.20 2.27
C THR A 382 14.88 35.66 1.89
N SER A 383 14.30 36.39 2.83
CA SER A 383 14.24 37.86 2.73
C SER A 383 15.68 38.35 2.65
N ARG A 384 16.04 38.88 1.48
CA ARG A 384 17.24 39.66 1.27
C ARG A 384 16.99 41.05 1.82
#